data_b61f8d29843f3ad7a044510df6a67659
#
_entry.id   b61f8d29843f3ad7a044510df6a67659
#
_cell.length_a   1.000
_cell.length_b   1.000
_cell.length_c   1.000
_cell.angle_alpha   90.00
_cell.angle_beta   90.00
_cell.angle_gamma   90.00
#
_symmetry.space_group_name_H-M   'P 1'
#
loop_
_entity.id
_entity.type
_entity.pdbx_description
1 polymer ?
#
loop_
_entity_poly.entity_id
_entity_poly.type
_entity_poly.pdbx_seq_one_letter_code
_entity_poly.pdbx_strand_id
1 'polypeptide(L)'
;GISKKIVEFALNNKCHVITPNKALISKHGDNLSLLAEKNMVNLEFEASVAGGIPILRTIKEGLATNKINKIYGILNGTCNYILSEMEKKNETFANVLKKAQILGYAEPGNPKLDLNGYDAYAKVKILSSLAFNSRIADQKSLMEGIENIELKDISIANQLNCRIKLLGISEVINGKIFSRVHPCLVKKDSYIGNVNGVMNVVITKGVPVLSLIHISEPTRRLVI
;
A
#
# COMPACT_ATOMS: atom_id res chain seq x y z
N GLY A 1 7.10 1.78 -21.09
CA GLY A 1 7.18 0.31 -21.15
C GLY A 1 6.05 -0.30 -21.94
N ILE A 2 6.11 -1.59 -22.22
CA ILE A 2 5.14 -2.34 -23.04
C ILE A 2 3.71 -2.23 -22.45
N SER A 3 3.54 -2.44 -21.16
CA SER A 3 2.22 -2.36 -20.50
C SER A 3 1.51 -1.02 -20.76
N LYS A 4 2.25 0.11 -20.73
CA LYS A 4 1.68 1.43 -21.05
C LYS A 4 1.15 1.47 -22.46
N LYS A 5 1.95 1.03 -23.45
CA LYS A 5 1.58 1.02 -24.88
C LYS A 5 0.34 0.16 -25.13
N ILE A 6 0.23 -1.01 -24.49
CA ILE A 6 -0.92 -1.89 -24.63
C ILE A 6 -2.19 -1.23 -24.10
N VAL A 7 -2.12 -0.63 -22.91
CA VAL A 7 -3.27 0.06 -22.30
C VAL A 7 -3.67 1.28 -23.12
N GLU A 8 -2.72 2.12 -23.56
CA GLU A 8 -3.00 3.26 -24.45
C GLU A 8 -3.64 2.82 -25.77
N PHE A 9 -3.14 1.73 -26.35
CA PHE A 9 -3.73 1.18 -27.59
C PHE A 9 -5.17 0.73 -27.36
N ALA A 10 -5.45 -0.02 -26.30
CA ALA A 10 -6.80 -0.48 -25.97
C ALA A 10 -7.76 0.70 -25.76
N LEU A 11 -7.37 1.69 -24.94
CA LEU A 11 -8.19 2.87 -24.66
C LEU A 11 -8.46 3.69 -25.93
N ASN A 12 -7.48 3.86 -26.83
CA ASN A 12 -7.63 4.55 -28.11
C ASN A 12 -8.57 3.81 -29.09
N ASN A 13 -8.64 2.48 -28.96
CA ASN A 13 -9.59 1.65 -29.74
C ASN A 13 -10.93 1.45 -29.01
N LYS A 14 -11.27 2.32 -28.06
CA LYS A 14 -12.54 2.33 -27.31
C LYS A 14 -12.81 1.03 -26.54
N CYS A 15 -11.76 0.36 -26.08
CA CYS A 15 -11.88 -0.80 -25.23
C CYS A 15 -11.80 -0.38 -23.76
N HIS A 16 -12.70 -0.92 -22.93
CA HIS A 16 -12.56 -0.83 -21.46
C HIS A 16 -11.34 -1.63 -21.00
N VAL A 17 -10.62 -1.14 -20.01
CA VAL A 17 -9.40 -1.78 -19.51
C VAL A 17 -9.53 -2.06 -18.02
N ILE A 18 -9.18 -3.29 -17.61
CA ILE A 18 -9.02 -3.70 -16.22
C ILE A 18 -7.57 -4.14 -16.02
N THR A 19 -6.87 -3.55 -15.05
CA THR A 19 -5.46 -3.86 -14.81
C THR A 19 -5.10 -3.90 -13.31
N PRO A 20 -4.37 -4.92 -12.83
CA PRO A 20 -3.80 -4.95 -11.48
C PRO A 20 -2.44 -4.27 -11.41
N ASN A 21 -1.93 -3.68 -12.49
CA ASN A 21 -0.55 -3.20 -12.58
C ASN A 21 -0.36 -1.88 -11.84
N LYS A 22 -0.08 -1.96 -10.53
CA LYS A 22 0.17 -0.80 -9.66
C LYS A 22 1.31 0.10 -10.13
N ALA A 23 2.38 -0.48 -10.71
CA ALA A 23 3.52 0.29 -11.19
C ALA A 23 3.14 1.15 -12.41
N LEU A 24 2.27 0.64 -13.27
CA LEU A 24 1.70 1.40 -14.38
C LEU A 24 0.82 2.54 -13.88
N ILE A 25 -0.13 2.23 -12.98
CA ILE A 25 -1.10 3.20 -12.46
C ILE A 25 -0.41 4.27 -11.60
N SER A 26 0.50 3.90 -10.70
CA SER A 26 1.21 4.87 -9.85
C SER A 26 2.09 5.85 -10.64
N LYS A 27 2.48 5.49 -11.89
CA LYS A 27 3.35 6.32 -12.74
C LYS A 27 2.61 7.03 -13.87
N HIS A 28 1.55 6.44 -14.38
CA HIS A 28 0.88 6.92 -15.60
C HIS A 28 -0.64 6.99 -15.45
N GLY A 29 -1.18 6.72 -14.24
CA GLY A 29 -2.63 6.64 -13.99
C GLY A 29 -3.38 7.89 -14.42
N ASP A 30 -2.86 9.09 -14.10
CA ASP A 30 -3.50 10.35 -14.47
C ASP A 30 -3.71 10.47 -15.99
N ASN A 31 -2.65 10.21 -16.78
CA ASN A 31 -2.73 10.32 -18.23
C ASN A 31 -3.63 9.22 -18.84
N LEU A 32 -3.58 8.00 -18.28
CA LEU A 32 -4.42 6.90 -18.74
C LEU A 32 -5.89 7.11 -18.39
N SER A 33 -6.20 7.69 -17.23
CA SER A 33 -7.56 8.06 -16.83
C SER A 33 -8.14 9.15 -17.73
N LEU A 34 -7.36 10.20 -18.02
CA LEU A 34 -7.78 11.24 -18.97
C LEU A 34 -8.00 10.69 -20.39
N LEU A 35 -7.17 9.74 -20.82
CA LEU A 35 -7.33 9.07 -22.10
C LEU A 35 -8.60 8.22 -22.13
N ALA A 36 -8.89 7.49 -21.05
CA ALA A 36 -10.11 6.70 -20.90
C ALA A 36 -11.36 7.59 -20.96
N GLU A 37 -11.37 8.69 -20.21
CA GLU A 37 -12.45 9.68 -20.19
C GLU A 37 -12.69 10.28 -21.57
N LYS A 38 -11.63 10.73 -22.26
CA LYS A 38 -11.70 11.28 -23.62
C LYS A 38 -12.35 10.30 -24.60
N ASN A 39 -12.09 9.01 -24.47
CA ASN A 39 -12.64 7.97 -25.34
C ASN A 39 -13.94 7.36 -24.82
N MET A 40 -14.49 7.85 -23.70
CA MET A 40 -15.72 7.36 -23.04
C MET A 40 -15.65 5.87 -22.70
N VAL A 41 -14.51 5.41 -22.20
CA VAL A 41 -14.29 4.04 -21.74
C VAL A 41 -13.77 4.02 -20.30
N ASN A 42 -13.89 2.88 -19.63
CA ASN A 42 -13.46 2.72 -18.25
C ASN A 42 -12.03 2.20 -18.16
N LEU A 43 -11.28 2.73 -17.21
CA LEU A 43 -10.01 2.18 -16.73
C LEU A 43 -10.18 1.78 -15.28
N GLU A 44 -10.23 0.48 -15.00
CA GLU A 44 -10.41 -0.06 -13.66
C GLU A 44 -9.12 -0.74 -13.17
N PHE A 45 -8.78 -0.49 -11.90
CA PHE A 45 -7.53 -0.96 -11.32
C PHE A 45 -7.62 -1.33 -9.84
N GLU A 46 -8.80 -1.83 -9.40
CA GLU A 46 -9.06 -2.19 -8.00
C GLU A 46 -7.97 -3.11 -7.42
N ALA A 47 -7.61 -4.17 -8.14
CA ALA A 47 -6.60 -5.13 -7.68
C ALA A 47 -5.15 -4.59 -7.67
N SER A 48 -4.93 -3.33 -8.05
CA SER A 48 -3.62 -2.69 -7.95
C SER A 48 -3.23 -2.33 -6.52
N VAL A 49 -4.21 -2.20 -5.61
CA VAL A 49 -4.01 -1.88 -4.20
C VAL A 49 -4.79 -2.85 -3.32
N ALA A 50 -4.09 -3.54 -2.40
CA ALA A 50 -4.70 -4.42 -1.41
C ALA A 50 -5.70 -5.43 -2.01
N GLY A 51 -5.30 -6.15 -3.04
CA GLY A 51 -6.07 -6.96 -3.98
C GLY A 51 -7.37 -7.64 -3.52
N GLY A 52 -7.47 -8.10 -2.27
CA GLY A 52 -8.69 -8.68 -1.71
C GLY A 52 -9.63 -7.66 -1.03
N ILE A 53 -9.21 -6.40 -0.88
CA ILE A 53 -10.02 -5.33 -0.28
C ILE A 53 -10.54 -4.43 -1.40
N PRO A 54 -11.87 -4.17 -1.52
CA PRO A 54 -12.41 -3.23 -2.50
C PRO A 54 -12.20 -1.77 -2.05
N ILE A 55 -10.94 -1.39 -1.78
CA ILE A 55 -10.61 -0.11 -1.15
C ILE A 55 -10.77 1.07 -2.10
N LEU A 56 -10.41 0.90 -3.38
CA LEU A 56 -10.50 1.99 -4.35
C LEU A 56 -11.98 2.31 -4.62
N ARG A 57 -12.80 1.28 -4.78
CA ARG A 57 -14.25 1.44 -4.91
C ARG A 57 -14.88 2.04 -3.66
N THR A 58 -14.44 1.60 -2.48
CA THR A 58 -14.89 2.19 -1.21
C THR A 58 -14.59 3.69 -1.14
N ILE A 59 -13.40 4.13 -1.57
CA ILE A 59 -13.03 5.55 -1.60
C ILE A 59 -13.88 6.30 -2.65
N LYS A 60 -13.99 5.76 -3.86
CA LYS A 60 -14.68 6.41 -4.98
C LYS A 60 -16.21 6.53 -4.76
N GLU A 61 -16.83 5.44 -4.31
CA GLU A 61 -18.28 5.31 -4.22
C GLU A 61 -18.77 5.42 -2.78
N GLY A 62 -18.23 4.61 -1.86
CA GLY A 62 -18.69 4.53 -0.48
C GLY A 62 -18.41 5.79 0.34
N LEU A 63 -17.32 6.49 0.03
CA LEU A 63 -16.91 7.72 0.72
C LEU A 63 -17.02 8.97 -0.17
N ALA A 64 -17.78 8.92 -1.27
CA ALA A 64 -17.88 10.00 -2.24
C ALA A 64 -18.31 11.36 -1.64
N THR A 65 -19.16 11.32 -0.60
CA THR A 65 -19.61 12.54 0.11
C THR A 65 -18.72 12.96 1.27
N ASN A 66 -17.63 12.22 1.52
CA ASN A 66 -16.73 12.46 2.64
C ASN A 66 -15.50 13.23 2.19
N LYS A 67 -15.10 14.21 2.98
CA LYS A 67 -13.80 14.87 2.80
C LYS A 67 -12.75 14.06 3.55
N ILE A 68 -12.03 13.20 2.84
CA ILE A 68 -10.92 12.44 3.40
C ILE A 68 -9.74 13.39 3.61
N ASN A 69 -9.12 13.33 4.79
CA ASN A 69 -7.95 14.16 5.14
C ASN A 69 -6.71 13.34 5.43
N LYS A 70 -6.85 12.03 5.70
CA LYS A 70 -5.75 11.12 5.95
C LYS A 70 -6.11 9.71 5.52
N ILE A 71 -5.14 9.05 4.89
CA ILE A 71 -5.17 7.61 4.59
C ILE A 71 -3.84 6.99 4.99
N TYR A 72 -3.87 5.86 5.67
CA TYR A 72 -2.66 5.17 6.11
C TYR A 72 -2.93 3.69 6.34
N GLY A 73 -1.87 2.90 6.34
CA GLY A 73 -2.03 1.48 6.60
C GLY A 73 -0.79 0.63 6.39
N ILE A 74 -0.95 -0.65 6.63
CA ILE A 74 0.02 -1.69 6.29
C ILE A 74 -0.34 -2.17 4.88
N LEU A 75 0.48 -1.80 3.90
CA LEU A 75 0.20 -2.03 2.48
C LEU A 75 1.09 -3.10 1.84
N ASN A 76 2.03 -3.67 2.62
CA ASN A 76 2.91 -4.74 2.18
C ASN A 76 2.90 -5.88 3.20
N GLY A 77 2.34 -7.02 2.80
CA GLY A 77 2.21 -8.22 3.65
C GLY A 77 3.55 -8.88 3.96
N THR A 78 4.50 -8.86 3.03
CA THR A 78 5.85 -9.41 3.24
C THR A 78 6.57 -8.70 4.39
N CYS A 79 6.58 -7.36 4.36
CA CYS A 79 7.19 -6.57 5.43
C CYS A 79 6.47 -6.77 6.77
N ASN A 80 5.13 -6.82 6.76
CA ASN A 80 4.39 -7.06 7.99
C ASN A 80 4.67 -8.45 8.57
N TYR A 81 4.77 -9.47 7.73
CA TYR A 81 5.14 -10.81 8.14
C TYR A 81 6.54 -10.82 8.79
N ILE A 82 7.53 -10.23 8.13
CA ILE A 82 8.91 -10.21 8.63
C ILE A 82 8.97 -9.54 10.00
N LEU A 83 8.45 -8.32 10.14
CA LEU A 83 8.46 -7.59 11.41
C LEU A 83 7.69 -8.31 12.52
N SER A 84 6.56 -8.95 12.19
CA SER A 84 5.75 -9.71 13.15
C SER A 84 6.48 -10.97 13.64
N GLU A 85 7.16 -11.69 12.75
CA GLU A 85 7.90 -12.90 13.12
C GLU A 85 9.20 -12.58 13.86
N MET A 86 9.89 -11.49 13.50
CA MET A 86 11.04 -10.98 14.28
C MET A 86 10.63 -10.73 15.74
N GLU A 87 9.51 -10.04 15.96
CA GLU A 87 8.98 -9.77 17.31
C GLU A 87 8.59 -11.07 18.03
N LYS A 88 7.81 -11.92 17.36
CA LYS A 88 7.22 -13.13 17.97
C LYS A 88 8.26 -14.17 18.35
N LYS A 89 9.27 -14.38 17.50
CA LYS A 89 10.26 -15.45 17.61
C LYS A 89 11.61 -14.97 18.12
N ASN A 90 11.79 -13.67 18.28
CA ASN A 90 13.08 -13.05 18.60
C ASN A 90 14.19 -13.49 17.62
N GLU A 91 13.88 -13.50 16.33
CA GLU A 91 14.77 -13.92 15.27
C GLU A 91 15.24 -12.72 14.44
N THR A 92 16.46 -12.83 13.89
CA THR A 92 17.06 -11.78 13.05
C THR A 92 16.31 -11.61 11.74
N PHE A 93 16.36 -10.41 11.16
CA PHE A 93 15.79 -10.11 9.85
C PHE A 93 16.19 -11.13 8.78
N ALA A 94 17.48 -11.48 8.69
CA ALA A 94 17.98 -12.42 7.69
C ALA A 94 17.36 -13.83 7.81
N ASN A 95 17.17 -14.32 9.04
CA ASN A 95 16.58 -15.63 9.28
C ASN A 95 15.09 -15.64 8.92
N VAL A 96 14.36 -14.60 9.32
CA VAL A 96 12.93 -14.49 9.01
C VAL A 96 12.70 -14.28 7.52
N LEU A 97 13.56 -13.50 6.84
CA LEU A 97 13.47 -13.32 5.38
C LEU A 97 13.62 -14.65 4.63
N LYS A 98 14.59 -15.49 5.00
CA LYS A 98 14.74 -16.83 4.41
C LYS A 98 13.47 -17.68 4.59
N LYS A 99 12.86 -17.63 5.77
CA LYS A 99 11.59 -18.33 6.05
C LYS A 99 10.45 -17.79 5.19
N ALA A 100 10.37 -16.46 5.06
CA ALA A 100 9.37 -15.81 4.21
C ALA A 100 9.50 -16.25 2.74
N GLN A 101 10.73 -16.40 2.24
CA GLN A 101 11.00 -16.91 0.89
C GLN A 101 10.57 -18.37 0.72
N ILE A 102 10.89 -19.24 1.68
CA ILE A 102 10.47 -20.65 1.66
C ILE A 102 8.95 -20.80 1.66
N LEU A 103 8.26 -19.95 2.42
CA LEU A 103 6.79 -19.94 2.53
C LEU A 103 6.10 -19.23 1.35
N GLY A 104 6.86 -18.64 0.42
CA GLY A 104 6.31 -17.90 -0.72
C GLY A 104 5.75 -16.51 -0.37
N TYR A 105 6.04 -15.97 0.81
CA TYR A 105 5.65 -14.61 1.21
C TYR A 105 6.60 -13.53 0.70
N ALA A 106 7.85 -13.90 0.39
CA ALA A 106 8.82 -13.04 -0.25
C ALA A 106 9.30 -13.70 -1.56
N GLU A 107 9.59 -12.89 -2.58
CA GLU A 107 10.12 -13.41 -3.85
C GLU A 107 11.48 -14.09 -3.63
N PRO A 108 11.69 -15.29 -4.26
CA PRO A 108 13.01 -15.91 -4.25
C PRO A 108 14.01 -15.02 -4.97
N GLY A 109 15.17 -14.79 -4.39
CA GLY A 109 16.25 -14.01 -4.95
C GLY A 109 16.30 -12.56 -4.46
N ASN A 110 15.51 -11.65 -5.00
CA ASN A 110 15.65 -10.22 -4.67
C ASN A 110 14.31 -9.52 -4.36
N PRO A 111 13.80 -9.61 -3.12
CA PRO A 111 12.57 -8.94 -2.69
C PRO A 111 12.75 -7.43 -2.42
N LYS A 112 13.78 -6.79 -3.02
CA LYS A 112 14.10 -5.37 -2.74
C LYS A 112 12.92 -4.43 -2.88
N LEU A 113 12.05 -4.64 -3.87
CA LEU A 113 10.90 -3.76 -4.09
C LEU A 113 9.90 -3.78 -2.93
N ASP A 114 9.80 -4.91 -2.23
CA ASP A 114 8.98 -5.01 -1.02
C ASP A 114 9.73 -4.40 0.17
N LEU A 115 10.97 -4.83 0.39
CA LEU A 115 11.74 -4.52 1.59
C LEU A 115 12.14 -3.05 1.70
N ASN A 116 12.42 -2.39 0.57
CA ASN A 116 12.75 -0.95 0.52
C ASN A 116 11.53 -0.02 0.56
N GLY A 117 10.31 -0.59 0.63
CA GLY A 117 9.05 0.16 0.71
C GLY A 117 8.46 0.62 -0.62
N TYR A 118 9.06 0.30 -1.77
CA TYR A 118 8.59 0.77 -3.07
C TYR A 118 7.19 0.25 -3.42
N ASP A 119 6.88 -1.01 -3.09
CA ASP A 119 5.55 -1.59 -3.28
C ASP A 119 4.49 -0.81 -2.49
N ALA A 120 4.73 -0.58 -1.20
CA ALA A 120 3.84 0.20 -0.36
C ALA A 120 3.71 1.65 -0.85
N TYR A 121 4.79 2.25 -1.33
CA TYR A 121 4.81 3.60 -1.87
C TYR A 121 3.94 3.75 -3.13
N ALA A 122 4.04 2.82 -4.08
CA ALA A 122 3.19 2.82 -5.28
C ALA A 122 1.70 2.76 -4.91
N LYS A 123 1.35 1.94 -3.91
CA LYS A 123 -0.03 1.83 -3.41
C LYS A 123 -0.50 3.11 -2.72
N VAL A 124 0.35 3.73 -1.88
CA VAL A 124 0.04 5.02 -1.23
C VAL A 124 -0.25 6.10 -2.26
N LYS A 125 0.54 6.20 -3.33
CA LYS A 125 0.31 7.18 -4.40
C LYS A 125 -1.08 7.03 -5.02
N ILE A 126 -1.47 5.80 -5.34
CA ILE A 126 -2.80 5.52 -5.93
C ILE A 126 -3.91 5.90 -4.94
N LEU A 127 -3.79 5.46 -3.69
CA LEU A 127 -4.76 5.78 -2.63
C LEU A 127 -4.88 7.29 -2.39
N SER A 128 -3.75 7.99 -2.34
CA SER A 128 -3.67 9.43 -2.14
C SER A 128 -4.37 10.20 -3.26
N SER A 129 -4.12 9.81 -4.50
CA SER A 129 -4.75 10.45 -5.67
C SER A 129 -6.27 10.37 -5.60
N LEU A 130 -6.81 9.19 -5.29
CA LEU A 130 -8.25 9.00 -5.19
C LEU A 130 -8.84 9.66 -3.95
N ALA A 131 -8.20 9.50 -2.77
CA ALA A 131 -8.72 10.03 -1.51
C ALA A 131 -8.78 11.55 -1.47
N PHE A 132 -7.84 12.23 -2.14
CA PHE A 132 -7.73 13.70 -2.11
C PHE A 132 -8.11 14.34 -3.45
N ASN A 133 -8.65 13.56 -4.38
CA ASN A 133 -9.02 14.00 -5.72
C ASN A 133 -7.91 14.86 -6.37
N SER A 134 -6.68 14.33 -6.34
CA SER A 134 -5.49 15.01 -6.82
C SER A 134 -4.71 14.16 -7.81
N ARG A 135 -3.97 14.82 -8.70
CA ARG A 135 -3.08 14.07 -9.60
C ARG A 135 -2.00 13.33 -8.82
N ILE A 136 -1.56 12.19 -9.35
CA ILE A 136 -0.42 11.45 -8.83
C ILE A 136 0.84 12.28 -9.12
N ALA A 137 1.05 13.34 -8.36
CA ALA A 137 2.20 14.20 -8.54
C ALA A 137 3.50 13.44 -8.22
N ASP A 138 4.61 13.82 -8.90
CA ASP A 138 5.96 13.40 -8.54
C ASP A 138 6.44 14.13 -7.27
N GLN A 139 5.67 14.00 -6.21
CA GLN A 139 6.06 14.53 -4.91
C GLN A 139 7.27 13.72 -4.41
N LYS A 140 8.31 14.43 -4.00
CA LYS A 140 9.41 13.84 -3.23
C LYS A 140 8.84 13.35 -1.92
N SER A 141 8.54 12.08 -1.85
CA SER A 141 8.02 11.45 -0.65
C SER A 141 9.15 10.74 0.06
N LEU A 142 9.12 10.74 1.38
CA LEU A 142 10.03 9.92 2.17
C LEU A 142 9.67 8.46 1.93
N MET A 143 10.66 7.67 1.58
CA MET A 143 10.53 6.23 1.43
C MET A 143 11.69 5.54 2.13
N GLU A 144 11.36 4.75 3.13
CA GLU A 144 12.31 3.96 3.92
C GLU A 144 11.73 2.56 4.11
N GLY A 145 12.55 1.54 3.88
CA GLY A 145 12.18 0.14 4.03
C GLY A 145 12.48 -0.41 5.43
N ILE A 146 12.45 -1.74 5.53
CA ILE A 146 12.66 -2.43 6.81
C ILE A 146 14.02 -3.13 6.92
N GLU A 147 14.88 -3.01 5.91
CA GLU A 147 16.14 -3.77 5.82
C GLU A 147 17.12 -3.45 6.96
N ASN A 148 17.02 -2.25 7.54
CA ASN A 148 17.88 -1.79 8.63
C ASN A 148 17.28 -2.03 10.03
N ILE A 149 16.12 -2.66 10.15
CA ILE A 149 15.49 -2.94 11.44
C ILE A 149 16.18 -4.15 12.08
N GLU A 150 16.68 -3.95 13.28
CA GLU A 150 17.39 -4.96 14.07
C GLU A 150 16.55 -5.42 15.29
N LEU A 151 16.96 -6.54 15.91
CA LEU A 151 16.29 -7.04 17.11
C LEU A 151 16.31 -6.06 18.29
N LYS A 152 17.35 -5.24 18.39
CA LYS A 152 17.42 -4.18 19.41
C LYS A 152 16.28 -3.16 19.25
N ASP A 153 15.92 -2.80 17.99
CA ASP A 153 14.84 -1.85 17.71
C ASP A 153 13.49 -2.46 18.13
N ILE A 154 13.29 -3.74 17.80
CA ILE A 154 12.12 -4.51 18.24
C ILE A 154 12.04 -4.56 19.78
N SER A 155 13.15 -4.80 20.45
CA SER A 155 13.21 -4.83 21.92
C SER A 155 12.84 -3.48 22.53
N ILE A 156 13.41 -2.38 22.01
CA ILE A 156 13.09 -1.02 22.45
C ILE A 156 11.60 -0.70 22.22
N ALA A 157 11.08 -1.04 21.04
CA ALA A 157 9.66 -0.85 20.74
C ALA A 157 8.76 -1.60 21.75
N ASN A 158 9.13 -2.83 22.11
CA ASN A 158 8.41 -3.63 23.09
C ASN A 158 8.41 -2.99 24.51
N GLN A 159 9.54 -2.42 24.94
CA GLN A 159 9.63 -1.68 26.22
C GLN A 159 8.71 -0.45 26.25
N LEU A 160 8.48 0.17 25.08
CA LEU A 160 7.57 1.30 24.90
C LEU A 160 6.10 0.89 24.70
N ASN A 161 5.77 -0.38 24.88
CA ASN A 161 4.46 -0.96 24.57
C ASN A 161 4.03 -0.69 23.11
N CYS A 162 5.00 -0.68 22.20
CA CYS A 162 4.81 -0.47 20.76
C CYS A 162 5.28 -1.66 19.94
N ARG A 163 4.88 -1.68 18.67
CA ARG A 163 5.39 -2.54 17.60
C ARG A 163 5.93 -1.69 16.47
N ILE A 164 6.89 -2.23 15.74
CA ILE A 164 7.35 -1.61 14.49
C ILE A 164 6.51 -2.15 13.34
N LYS A 165 5.91 -1.25 12.56
CA LYS A 165 5.14 -1.57 11.35
C LYS A 165 5.62 -0.68 10.20
N LEU A 166 5.74 -1.24 8.98
CA LEU A 166 5.95 -0.44 7.79
C LEU A 166 4.62 0.19 7.38
N LEU A 167 4.48 1.49 7.53
CA LEU A 167 3.27 2.21 7.19
C LEU A 167 3.44 3.04 5.92
N GLY A 168 2.45 2.91 5.03
CA GLY A 168 2.18 3.92 4.02
C GLY A 168 1.21 4.94 4.58
N ILE A 169 1.57 6.23 4.50
CA ILE A 169 0.78 7.33 5.08
C ILE A 169 0.66 8.43 4.04
N SER A 170 -0.55 8.94 3.83
CA SER A 170 -0.79 10.18 3.09
C SER A 170 -1.81 11.03 3.81
N GLU A 171 -1.54 12.31 3.93
CA GLU A 171 -2.38 13.25 4.67
C GLU A 171 -2.32 14.66 4.09
N VAL A 172 -3.40 15.40 4.27
CA VAL A 172 -3.49 16.82 3.87
C VAL A 172 -3.19 17.68 5.08
N ILE A 173 -2.11 18.48 5.00
CA ILE A 173 -1.71 19.44 6.03
C ILE A 173 -1.62 20.81 5.37
N ASN A 174 -2.38 21.77 5.88
CA ASN A 174 -2.41 23.14 5.34
C ASN A 174 -2.65 23.20 3.81
N GLY A 175 -3.54 22.33 3.30
CA GLY A 175 -3.90 22.25 1.89
C GLY A 175 -2.86 21.55 1.00
N LYS A 176 -1.77 21.04 1.56
CA LYS A 176 -0.75 20.29 0.83
C LYS A 176 -0.79 18.82 1.19
N ILE A 177 -0.55 17.95 0.20
CA ILE A 177 -0.52 16.49 0.37
C ILE A 177 0.89 16.07 0.73
N PHE A 178 1.01 15.31 1.81
CA PHE A 178 2.24 14.70 2.28
C PHE A 178 2.09 13.18 2.27
N SER A 179 2.90 12.51 1.45
CA SER A 179 2.92 11.05 1.37
C SER A 179 4.28 10.50 1.80
N ARG A 180 4.27 9.42 2.58
CA ARG A 180 5.50 8.78 3.05
C ARG A 180 5.29 7.29 3.31
N VAL A 181 6.37 6.53 3.24
CA VAL A 181 6.44 5.12 3.63
C VAL A 181 7.68 4.95 4.49
N HIS A 182 7.50 4.50 5.72
CA HIS A 182 8.63 4.23 6.62
C HIS A 182 8.20 3.34 7.79
N PRO A 183 9.16 2.71 8.49
CA PRO A 183 8.90 2.05 9.76
C PRO A 183 8.34 3.03 10.79
N CYS A 184 7.29 2.62 11.49
CA CYS A 184 6.63 3.43 12.52
C CYS A 184 6.47 2.63 13.80
N LEU A 185 6.62 3.31 14.94
CA LEU A 185 6.19 2.79 16.22
C LEU A 185 4.67 2.94 16.33
N VAL A 186 3.96 1.85 16.55
CA VAL A 186 2.52 1.82 16.75
C VAL A 186 2.19 1.16 18.10
N LYS A 187 1.22 1.70 18.82
CA LYS A 187 0.80 1.12 20.09
C LYS A 187 0.27 -0.31 19.89
N LYS A 188 0.64 -1.24 20.78
CA LYS A 188 0.24 -2.64 20.72
C LYS A 188 -1.27 -2.84 20.79
N ASP A 189 -1.96 -2.01 21.56
CA ASP A 189 -3.41 -2.03 21.77
C ASP A 189 -4.22 -1.33 20.67
N SER A 190 -3.54 -0.71 19.68
CA SER A 190 -4.21 -0.08 18.54
C SER A 190 -4.68 -1.10 17.50
N TYR A 191 -5.70 -0.74 16.72
CA TYR A 191 -6.17 -1.56 15.59
C TYR A 191 -5.03 -1.98 14.67
N ILE A 192 -4.19 -1.03 14.25
CA ILE A 192 -3.09 -1.30 13.34
C ILE A 192 -1.95 -2.10 14.00
N GLY A 193 -1.73 -1.91 15.30
CA GLY A 193 -0.76 -2.68 16.07
C GLY A 193 -1.11 -4.17 16.17
N ASN A 194 -2.39 -4.52 16.11
CA ASN A 194 -2.86 -5.89 16.17
C ASN A 194 -2.93 -6.60 14.80
N VAL A 195 -2.64 -5.90 13.70
CA VAL A 195 -2.57 -6.51 12.37
C VAL A 195 -1.19 -7.16 12.18
N ASN A 196 -1.13 -8.48 12.30
CA ASN A 196 0.11 -9.26 12.26
C ASN A 196 0.16 -10.21 11.06
N GLY A 197 1.30 -10.90 10.89
CA GLY A 197 1.52 -11.85 9.80
C GLY A 197 1.48 -11.14 8.44
N VAL A 198 0.84 -11.76 7.46
CA VAL A 198 0.75 -11.25 6.08
C VAL A 198 -0.39 -10.26 5.86
N MET A 199 -1.15 -9.94 6.91
CA MET A 199 -2.35 -9.11 6.80
C MET A 199 -2.03 -7.67 6.37
N ASN A 200 -2.89 -7.12 5.53
CA ASN A 200 -2.93 -5.71 5.17
C ASN A 200 -4.06 -4.98 5.91
N VAL A 201 -3.91 -3.69 6.11
CA VAL A 201 -4.94 -2.81 6.65
C VAL A 201 -4.87 -1.45 6.00
N VAL A 202 -6.01 -0.90 5.65
CA VAL A 202 -6.14 0.49 5.19
C VAL A 202 -7.11 1.21 6.11
N ILE A 203 -6.69 2.37 6.61
CA ILE A 203 -7.49 3.24 7.47
C ILE A 203 -7.62 4.58 6.78
N THR A 204 -8.86 5.03 6.60
CA THR A 204 -9.19 6.37 6.12
C THR A 204 -9.76 7.20 7.25
N LYS A 205 -9.37 8.48 7.30
CA LYS A 205 -9.95 9.47 8.22
C LYS A 205 -10.53 10.63 7.43
N GLY A 206 -11.68 11.11 7.82
CA GLY A 206 -12.38 12.18 7.10
C GLY A 206 -13.56 12.76 7.87
N VAL A 207 -14.36 13.55 7.18
CA VAL A 207 -15.57 14.20 7.71
C VAL A 207 -16.68 13.97 6.68
N PRO A 208 -17.89 13.55 7.06
CA PRO A 208 -18.41 13.25 8.41
C PRO A 208 -17.99 11.89 8.96
N VAL A 209 -17.54 10.93 8.15
CA VAL A 209 -17.03 9.65 8.65
C VAL A 209 -15.69 9.89 9.35
N LEU A 210 -15.65 9.69 10.66
CA LEU A 210 -14.44 9.90 11.46
C LEU A 210 -13.31 8.95 11.06
N SER A 211 -13.61 7.66 10.89
CA SER A 211 -12.66 6.67 10.37
C SER A 211 -13.36 5.47 9.76
N LEU A 212 -12.74 4.87 8.75
CA LEU A 212 -13.10 3.59 8.16
C LEU A 212 -11.86 2.70 8.15
N ILE A 213 -12.02 1.43 8.51
CA ILE A 213 -10.92 0.48 8.64
C ILE A 213 -11.25 -0.77 7.82
N HIS A 214 -10.36 -1.15 6.91
CA HIS A 214 -10.41 -2.42 6.18
C HIS A 214 -9.19 -3.26 6.50
N ILE A 215 -9.41 -4.52 6.85
CA ILE A 215 -8.36 -5.50 7.14
C ILE A 215 -8.61 -6.73 6.26
N SER A 216 -7.58 -7.23 5.57
CA SER A 216 -7.67 -8.48 4.82
C SER A 216 -6.34 -9.20 4.69
N GLU A 217 -6.42 -10.49 4.36
CA GLU A 217 -5.26 -11.21 3.85
C GLU A 217 -4.94 -10.77 2.41
N PRO A 218 -3.64 -10.67 2.05
CA PRO A 218 -3.26 -10.50 0.65
C PRO A 218 -3.69 -11.74 -0.13
N THR A 219 -4.26 -11.54 -1.31
CA THR A 219 -4.49 -12.65 -2.25
C THR A 219 -3.16 -13.30 -2.57
N ARG A 220 -2.97 -14.55 -2.16
CA ARG A 220 -1.84 -15.37 -2.60
C ARG A 220 -1.95 -15.55 -4.11
N ARG A 221 -0.84 -15.41 -4.84
CA ARG A 221 -0.78 -15.94 -6.20
C ARG A 221 -1.07 -17.44 -6.09
N LEU A 222 -2.22 -17.86 -6.59
CA LEU A 222 -2.42 -19.25 -6.94
C LEU A 222 -1.40 -19.53 -8.05
N VAL A 223 -0.37 -20.28 -7.72
CA VAL A 223 0.49 -20.89 -8.73
C VAL A 223 -0.36 -22.02 -9.29
N ILE A 224 -0.97 -21.76 -10.43
CA ILE A 224 -1.60 -22.78 -11.26
C ILE A 224 -0.52 -23.44 -12.09
#